data_77412ab852614a947b173b635685bd50
#
_entry.id   77412ab852614a947b173b635685bd50
#
_cell.length_a   1.000
_cell.length_b   1.000
_cell.length_c   1.000
_cell.angle_alpha   90.00
_cell.angle_beta   90.00
_cell.angle_gamma   90.00
#
_symmetry.space_group_name_H-M   'P 1'
#
loop_
_entity.id
_entity.type
_entity.pdbx_description
1 polymer ?
#
loop_
_entity_poly.entity_id
_entity_poly.type
_entity_poly.pdbx_seq_one_letter_code
_entity_poly.pdbx_strand_id
1 'polypeptide(L)'
;MLYFAITSNSFRKSSIDELNKISRFKILDEFINSMVIESEEGDFVGKLIRNGPIFIYNMVFLQEGAVKITEEDYLEILYQKLHLALPKEGSLKIECVDLNCKTSYSAKEIEIFMGERLEAEGRAVDLKSPDHLAYVIMVNGHCYSGVSEFGRLWKKFIEPERHYHTNTKYPISRSELKLIQAFDEFKVKQGAIAIDLGAAPGGWSNCLLRNKYKVIAIDNGLLEYEKFKSNNIKVRVSESLPISTPDIKINDLIHVKSNAREISDLGEGIKADLILNDMNMEPEASVSILLNFLRNLNPGAGLILTIKCINRKAELHIRKAEKALSGKFKIISIRCLPANRQELTLYASYLGDGKSAEIQK
;
A
#
# COMPACT_ATOMS: atom_id res chain seq x y z
N MET A 1 12.66 -18.64 16.84
CA MET A 1 11.30 -18.12 16.71
C MET A 1 10.88 -18.12 15.25
N LEU A 2 9.63 -18.45 14.98
CA LEU A 2 9.10 -18.52 13.61
C LEU A 2 8.35 -17.25 13.23
N TYR A 3 8.47 -16.87 11.97
CA TYR A 3 7.78 -15.72 11.42
C TYR A 3 7.25 -16.04 10.02
N PHE A 4 6.11 -15.48 9.68
CA PHE A 4 5.59 -15.51 8.34
C PHE A 4 5.71 -14.11 7.74
N ALA A 5 6.42 -13.99 6.61
CA ALA A 5 6.63 -12.74 5.92
C ALA A 5 5.95 -12.76 4.55
N ILE A 6 5.15 -11.73 4.25
CA ILE A 6 4.56 -11.51 2.93
C ILE A 6 5.38 -10.45 2.20
N THR A 7 5.80 -10.77 1.00
CA THR A 7 6.77 -9.99 0.23
C THR A 7 6.29 -9.80 -1.21
N SER A 8 6.95 -8.91 -1.94
CA SER A 8 6.74 -8.80 -3.37
C SER A 8 7.51 -9.87 -4.14
N ASN A 9 6.84 -10.64 -4.99
CA ASN A 9 7.51 -11.57 -5.89
C ASN A 9 8.50 -10.86 -6.84
N SER A 10 8.15 -9.64 -7.30
CA SER A 10 9.01 -8.85 -8.19
C SER A 10 10.31 -8.41 -7.52
N PHE A 11 10.34 -8.27 -6.19
CA PHE A 11 11.46 -7.77 -5.40
C PHE A 11 11.93 -8.79 -4.36
N ARG A 12 11.82 -10.09 -4.66
CA ARG A 12 12.15 -11.18 -3.72
C ARG A 12 13.55 -11.02 -3.11
N LYS A 13 14.55 -10.77 -3.94
CA LYS A 13 15.92 -10.57 -3.46
C LYS A 13 16.02 -9.37 -2.52
N SER A 14 15.46 -8.24 -2.91
CA SER A 14 15.46 -7.02 -2.08
C SER A 14 14.72 -7.24 -0.75
N SER A 15 13.65 -8.04 -0.75
CA SER A 15 12.95 -8.43 0.50
C SER A 15 13.86 -9.23 1.43
N ILE A 16 14.59 -10.21 0.89
CA ILE A 16 15.55 -11.01 1.68
C ILE A 16 16.69 -10.13 2.19
N ASP A 17 17.24 -9.26 1.36
CA ASP A 17 18.29 -8.33 1.74
C ASP A 17 17.83 -7.34 2.84
N GLU A 18 16.56 -6.91 2.76
CA GLU A 18 15.95 -6.06 3.79
C GLU A 18 15.82 -6.78 5.14
N LEU A 19 15.32 -8.01 5.15
CA LEU A 19 15.21 -8.82 6.37
C LEU A 19 16.59 -9.13 6.97
N ASN A 20 17.61 -9.40 6.15
CA ASN A 20 18.99 -9.64 6.61
C ASN A 20 19.63 -8.43 7.30
N LYS A 21 19.17 -7.21 7.03
CA LYS A 21 19.59 -6.00 7.75
C LYS A 21 19.07 -5.96 9.19
N ILE A 22 17.98 -6.67 9.46
CA ILE A 22 17.38 -6.73 10.81
C ILE A 22 18.08 -7.77 11.66
N SER A 23 18.15 -9.01 11.15
CA SER A 23 18.83 -10.13 11.81
C SER A 23 19.08 -11.27 10.83
N ARG A 24 19.98 -12.17 11.20
CA ARG A 24 20.16 -13.44 10.47
C ARG A 24 18.92 -14.30 10.66
N PHE A 25 18.55 -15.00 9.59
CA PHE A 25 17.43 -15.94 9.61
C PHE A 25 17.67 -17.10 8.63
N LYS A 26 16.90 -18.17 8.83
CA LYS A 26 16.82 -19.31 7.92
C LYS A 26 15.44 -19.34 7.29
N ILE A 27 15.36 -19.50 5.98
CA ILE A 27 14.11 -19.75 5.29
C ILE A 27 13.78 -21.24 5.48
N LEU A 28 12.63 -21.51 6.10
CA LEU A 28 12.14 -22.87 6.32
C LEU A 28 11.22 -23.31 5.19
N ASP A 29 10.38 -22.38 4.71
CA ASP A 29 9.45 -22.63 3.62
C ASP A 29 9.29 -21.37 2.76
N GLU A 30 9.06 -21.55 1.47
CA GLU A 30 9.05 -20.47 0.48
C GLU A 30 7.91 -20.62 -0.52
N PHE A 31 7.20 -19.52 -0.75
CA PHE A 31 6.05 -19.45 -1.65
C PHE A 31 6.22 -18.26 -2.60
N ILE A 32 5.29 -18.11 -3.54
CA ILE A 32 5.37 -17.07 -4.57
C ILE A 32 5.56 -15.67 -3.97
N ASN A 33 4.76 -15.30 -2.96
CA ASN A 33 4.76 -13.96 -2.34
C ASN A 33 5.04 -13.98 -0.84
N SER A 34 5.51 -15.09 -0.30
CA SER A 34 5.70 -15.21 1.15
C SER A 34 6.76 -16.23 1.52
N MET A 35 7.16 -16.22 2.78
CA MET A 35 8.11 -17.18 3.34
C MET A 35 7.84 -17.40 4.82
N VAL A 36 8.12 -18.64 5.28
CA VAL A 36 8.28 -18.94 6.70
C VAL A 36 9.77 -18.87 7.02
N ILE A 37 10.13 -18.07 8.00
CA ILE A 37 11.52 -17.89 8.43
C ILE A 37 11.68 -18.22 9.90
N GLU A 38 12.86 -18.70 10.24
CA GLU A 38 13.30 -18.91 11.61
C GLU A 38 14.43 -17.92 11.94
N SER A 39 14.33 -17.24 13.08
CA SER A 39 15.35 -16.32 13.57
C SER A 39 15.46 -16.42 15.09
N GLU A 40 16.65 -16.13 15.63
CA GLU A 40 16.87 -15.99 17.07
C GLU A 40 16.41 -14.62 17.59
N GLU A 41 16.15 -13.68 16.71
CA GLU A 41 15.72 -12.32 17.05
C GLU A 41 14.28 -12.28 17.55
N GLY A 42 14.09 -12.01 18.83
CA GLY A 42 12.77 -12.01 19.47
C GLY A 42 11.89 -10.81 19.09
N ASP A 43 12.48 -9.67 18.73
CA ASP A 43 11.75 -8.46 18.30
C ASP A 43 11.95 -8.16 16.80
N PHE A 44 11.98 -9.21 15.99
CA PHE A 44 12.21 -9.07 14.55
C PHE A 44 11.20 -8.13 13.89
N VAL A 45 9.93 -8.34 14.18
CA VAL A 45 8.83 -7.54 13.61
C VAL A 45 8.93 -6.08 14.07
N GLY A 46 9.15 -5.84 15.35
CA GLY A 46 9.29 -4.47 15.87
C GLY A 46 10.50 -3.73 15.27
N LYS A 47 11.63 -4.42 15.12
CA LYS A 47 12.81 -3.86 14.44
C LYS A 47 12.53 -3.55 12.98
N LEU A 48 11.84 -4.46 12.27
CA LEU A 48 11.45 -4.25 10.87
C LEU A 48 10.59 -2.99 10.74
N ILE A 49 9.57 -2.84 11.58
CA ILE A 49 8.68 -1.67 11.56
C ILE A 49 9.43 -0.37 11.82
N ARG A 50 10.32 -0.34 12.83
CA ARG A 50 11.13 0.85 13.16
C ARG A 50 12.07 1.26 12.02
N ASN A 51 12.52 0.31 11.22
CA ASN A 51 13.38 0.58 10.07
C ASN A 51 12.62 1.02 8.81
N GLY A 52 11.28 1.04 8.84
CA GLY A 52 10.46 1.47 7.71
C GLY A 52 10.60 0.54 6.50
N PRO A 53 10.08 -0.68 6.54
CA PRO A 53 10.28 -1.66 5.48
C PRO A 53 9.76 -1.16 4.13
N ILE A 54 10.51 -1.46 3.07
CA ILE A 54 10.15 -1.09 1.69
C ILE A 54 9.48 -2.25 0.97
N PHE A 55 10.05 -3.45 1.07
CA PHE A 55 9.70 -4.62 0.26
C PHE A 55 8.86 -5.67 0.99
N ILE A 56 8.74 -5.54 2.31
CA ILE A 56 7.93 -6.44 3.13
C ILE A 56 6.54 -5.84 3.26
N TYR A 57 5.52 -6.58 2.81
CA TYR A 57 4.12 -6.18 2.93
C TYR A 57 3.58 -6.43 4.33
N ASN A 58 3.93 -7.60 4.86
CA ASN A 58 3.48 -8.03 6.17
C ASN A 58 4.45 -9.06 6.78
N MET A 59 4.52 -9.08 8.10
CA MET A 59 5.29 -10.07 8.84
C MET A 59 4.67 -10.31 10.21
N VAL A 60 4.43 -11.55 10.54
CA VAL A 60 3.83 -11.93 11.82
C VAL A 60 4.63 -13.04 12.49
N PHE A 61 4.55 -13.06 13.81
CA PHE A 61 5.10 -14.13 14.63
C PHE A 61 4.24 -15.38 14.50
N LEU A 62 4.87 -16.53 14.34
CA LEU A 62 4.19 -17.82 14.32
C LEU A 62 4.52 -18.62 15.58
N GLN A 63 3.56 -19.38 16.05
CA GLN A 63 3.81 -20.41 17.05
C GLN A 63 4.65 -21.54 16.48
N GLU A 64 5.42 -22.18 17.32
CA GLU A 64 6.23 -23.34 16.94
C GLU A 64 5.36 -24.53 16.56
N GLY A 65 5.79 -25.19 15.50
CA GLY A 65 5.18 -26.44 15.00
C GLY A 65 3.97 -26.22 14.10
N ALA A 66 4.20 -26.40 12.79
CA ALA A 66 3.13 -26.51 11.81
C ALA A 66 2.27 -27.76 12.06
N VAL A 67 0.98 -27.66 11.72
CA VAL A 67 0.05 -28.79 11.67
C VAL A 67 -0.11 -29.23 10.22
N LYS A 68 0.07 -30.50 9.90
CA LYS A 68 -0.15 -31.02 8.55
C LYS A 68 -1.64 -31.12 8.26
N ILE A 69 -2.07 -30.60 7.12
CA ILE A 69 -3.48 -30.64 6.69
C ILE A 69 -3.97 -32.07 6.39
N THR A 70 -3.04 -32.99 6.13
CA THR A 70 -3.35 -34.43 5.88
C THR A 70 -3.68 -35.22 7.11
N GLU A 71 -3.50 -34.69 8.31
CA GLU A 71 -3.91 -35.32 9.56
C GLU A 71 -5.44 -35.27 9.69
N GLU A 72 -6.07 -36.35 10.07
CA GLU A 72 -7.54 -36.51 10.12
C GLU A 72 -8.18 -35.46 11.02
N ASP A 73 -7.51 -35.12 12.13
CA ASP A 73 -7.97 -34.16 13.15
C ASP A 73 -7.22 -32.82 13.11
N TYR A 74 -6.70 -32.41 11.96
CA TYR A 74 -5.82 -31.23 11.90
C TYR A 74 -6.47 -29.94 12.45
N LEU A 75 -7.79 -29.79 12.31
CA LEU A 75 -8.49 -28.60 12.84
C LEU A 75 -8.51 -28.62 14.38
N GLU A 76 -8.70 -29.78 14.98
CA GLU A 76 -8.66 -29.94 16.43
C GLU A 76 -7.26 -29.67 16.97
N ILE A 77 -6.24 -30.26 16.36
CA ILE A 77 -4.83 -30.04 16.73
C ILE A 77 -4.47 -28.55 16.58
N LEU A 78 -4.90 -27.91 15.50
CA LEU A 78 -4.67 -26.49 15.25
C LEU A 78 -5.37 -25.62 16.30
N TYR A 79 -6.63 -25.95 16.64
CA TYR A 79 -7.39 -25.25 17.68
C TYR A 79 -6.67 -25.34 19.03
N GLN A 80 -6.25 -26.51 19.45
CA GLN A 80 -5.54 -26.73 20.73
C GLN A 80 -4.24 -25.92 20.78
N LYS A 81 -3.47 -25.90 19.68
CA LYS A 81 -2.25 -25.10 19.59
C LYS A 81 -2.55 -23.61 19.70
N LEU A 82 -3.54 -23.13 18.96
CA LEU A 82 -3.93 -21.73 18.98
C LEU A 82 -4.42 -21.33 20.36
N HIS A 83 -5.28 -22.15 20.98
CA HIS A 83 -5.86 -21.93 22.30
C HIS A 83 -4.81 -21.73 23.40
N LEU A 84 -3.73 -22.51 23.37
CA LEU A 84 -2.61 -22.36 24.32
C LEU A 84 -1.90 -21.01 24.24
N ALA A 85 -1.98 -20.33 23.10
CA ALA A 85 -1.34 -19.03 22.88
C ALA A 85 -2.28 -17.84 23.04
N LEU A 86 -3.59 -18.10 23.17
CA LEU A 86 -4.54 -17.00 23.31
C LEU A 86 -4.33 -16.27 24.64
N PRO A 87 -4.36 -14.93 24.62
CA PRO A 87 -4.36 -14.16 25.85
C PRO A 87 -5.59 -14.52 26.71
N LYS A 88 -5.44 -14.47 28.03
CA LYS A 88 -6.52 -14.83 28.96
C LYS A 88 -7.69 -13.85 28.90
N GLU A 89 -7.44 -12.61 28.59
CA GLU A 89 -8.40 -11.51 28.57
C GLU A 89 -8.45 -10.85 27.19
N GLY A 90 -9.50 -10.09 26.94
CA GLY A 90 -9.73 -9.37 25.69
C GLY A 90 -10.54 -10.15 24.66
N SER A 91 -11.14 -9.40 23.75
CA SER A 91 -11.89 -9.95 22.62
C SER A 91 -10.98 -10.43 21.51
N LEU A 92 -11.44 -11.41 20.75
CA LEU A 92 -10.67 -12.12 19.73
C LEU A 92 -11.35 -12.03 18.38
N LYS A 93 -10.54 -11.98 17.32
CA LYS A 93 -10.96 -12.26 15.96
C LYS A 93 -10.06 -13.34 15.38
N ILE A 94 -10.66 -14.28 14.66
CA ILE A 94 -9.92 -15.28 13.88
C ILE A 94 -9.83 -14.79 12.44
N GLU A 95 -8.64 -14.81 11.85
CA GLU A 95 -8.44 -14.64 10.42
C GLU A 95 -7.68 -15.83 9.86
N CYS A 96 -8.21 -16.44 8.81
CA CYS A 96 -7.58 -17.56 8.12
C CYS A 96 -7.15 -17.17 6.72
N VAL A 97 -5.90 -17.48 6.38
CA VAL A 97 -5.31 -17.26 5.06
C VAL A 97 -5.05 -18.58 4.39
N ASP A 98 -5.67 -18.81 3.24
CA ASP A 98 -5.36 -19.95 2.38
C ASP A 98 -4.47 -19.51 1.21
N LEU A 99 -3.24 -20.01 1.20
CA LEU A 99 -2.27 -19.79 0.13
C LEU A 99 -2.25 -21.02 -0.81
N ASN A 100 -3.40 -21.29 -1.44
CA ASN A 100 -3.61 -22.41 -2.36
C ASN A 100 -3.40 -23.81 -1.78
N CYS A 101 -3.81 -24.02 -0.55
CA CYS A 101 -3.89 -25.36 0.00
C CYS A 101 -5.16 -26.07 -0.48
N LYS A 102 -5.00 -27.28 -1.00
CA LYS A 102 -6.14 -28.17 -1.23
C LYS A 102 -6.55 -28.76 0.11
N THR A 103 -7.61 -28.26 0.70
CA THR A 103 -8.16 -28.69 1.99
C THR A 103 -9.64 -28.96 1.87
N SER A 104 -10.17 -29.77 2.78
CA SER A 104 -11.60 -30.06 2.90
C SER A 104 -12.41 -28.88 3.42
N TYR A 105 -11.76 -27.89 4.03
CA TYR A 105 -12.38 -26.71 4.61
C TYR A 105 -11.83 -25.44 3.99
N SER A 106 -12.71 -24.54 3.63
CA SER A 106 -12.33 -23.19 3.21
C SER A 106 -11.79 -22.37 4.39
N ALA A 107 -11.03 -21.32 4.12
CA ALA A 107 -10.57 -20.39 5.15
C ALA A 107 -11.73 -19.88 6.02
N LYS A 108 -12.88 -19.60 5.39
CA LYS A 108 -14.06 -19.10 6.10
C LYS A 108 -14.68 -20.14 7.05
N GLU A 109 -14.71 -21.41 6.65
CA GLU A 109 -15.20 -22.50 7.52
C GLU A 109 -14.29 -22.69 8.72
N ILE A 110 -12.97 -22.54 8.55
CA ILE A 110 -12.01 -22.59 9.65
C ILE A 110 -12.21 -21.41 10.61
N GLU A 111 -12.41 -20.19 10.10
CA GLU A 111 -12.71 -19.02 10.94
C GLU A 111 -13.98 -19.23 11.77
N ILE A 112 -15.05 -19.76 11.15
CA ILE A 112 -16.32 -20.04 11.83
C ILE A 112 -16.12 -21.12 12.88
N PHE A 113 -15.54 -22.27 12.53
CA PHE A 113 -15.27 -23.37 13.45
C PHE A 113 -14.54 -22.91 14.72
N MET A 114 -13.46 -22.14 14.53
CA MET A 114 -12.66 -21.66 15.67
C MET A 114 -13.39 -20.59 16.48
N GLY A 115 -14.09 -19.67 15.80
CA GLY A 115 -14.85 -18.61 16.46
C GLY A 115 -15.97 -19.15 17.32
N GLU A 116 -16.83 -20.04 16.80
CA GLU A 116 -17.93 -20.70 17.53
C GLU A 116 -17.43 -21.48 18.74
N ARG A 117 -16.29 -22.15 18.61
CA ARG A 117 -15.71 -22.91 19.70
C ARG A 117 -15.19 -22.01 20.82
N LEU A 118 -14.55 -20.87 20.47
CA LEU A 118 -14.13 -19.87 21.45
C LEU A 118 -15.33 -19.26 22.18
N GLU A 119 -16.40 -18.94 21.46
CA GLU A 119 -17.65 -18.44 22.06
C GLU A 119 -18.28 -19.46 22.99
N ALA A 120 -18.29 -20.75 22.63
CA ALA A 120 -18.78 -21.82 23.48
C ALA A 120 -17.97 -22.01 24.79
N GLU A 121 -16.69 -21.61 24.77
CA GLU A 121 -15.82 -21.57 25.97
C GLU A 121 -15.93 -20.23 26.74
N GLY A 122 -16.86 -19.35 26.35
CA GLY A 122 -17.10 -18.05 27.01
C GLY A 122 -16.14 -16.97 26.64
N ARG A 123 -15.37 -17.11 25.55
CA ARG A 123 -14.47 -16.07 25.03
C ARG A 123 -15.24 -15.03 24.21
N ALA A 124 -14.91 -13.78 24.39
CA ALA A 124 -15.50 -12.70 23.60
C ALA A 124 -14.91 -12.72 22.18
N VAL A 125 -15.78 -12.78 21.16
CA VAL A 125 -15.41 -12.65 19.75
C VAL A 125 -15.94 -11.32 19.22
N ASP A 126 -15.04 -10.48 18.66
CA ASP A 126 -15.38 -9.21 18.04
C ASP A 126 -14.76 -9.14 16.64
N LEU A 127 -15.63 -9.13 15.62
CA LEU A 127 -15.19 -9.13 14.21
C LEU A 127 -14.78 -7.75 13.71
N LYS A 128 -15.09 -6.66 14.45
CA LYS A 128 -14.86 -5.28 14.00
C LYS A 128 -13.67 -4.61 14.67
N SER A 129 -13.59 -4.74 15.99
CA SER A 129 -12.60 -4.06 16.81
C SER A 129 -12.11 -4.98 17.94
N PRO A 130 -11.54 -6.13 17.62
CA PRO A 130 -11.04 -7.08 18.63
C PRO A 130 -9.81 -6.49 19.34
N ASP A 131 -9.55 -6.94 20.56
CA ASP A 131 -8.30 -6.64 21.26
C ASP A 131 -7.13 -7.43 20.66
N HIS A 132 -7.39 -8.66 20.21
CA HIS A 132 -6.37 -9.55 19.64
C HIS A 132 -6.84 -10.20 18.34
N LEU A 133 -5.88 -10.36 17.42
CA LEU A 133 -6.05 -11.12 16.20
C LEU A 133 -5.35 -12.46 16.33
N ALA A 134 -6.11 -13.55 16.25
CA ALA A 134 -5.59 -14.89 16.08
C ALA A 134 -5.64 -15.23 14.58
N TYR A 135 -4.54 -15.71 14.03
CA TYR A 135 -4.46 -16.00 12.60
C TYR A 135 -4.01 -17.42 12.34
N VAL A 136 -4.54 -17.97 11.27
CA VAL A 136 -4.19 -19.27 10.70
C VAL A 136 -3.71 -19.05 9.27
N ILE A 137 -2.57 -19.63 8.94
CA ILE A 137 -1.97 -19.53 7.61
C ILE A 137 -1.85 -20.96 7.06
N MET A 138 -2.59 -21.23 6.01
CA MET A 138 -2.53 -22.52 5.30
C MET A 138 -1.64 -22.39 4.08
N VAL A 139 -0.63 -23.24 4.01
CA VAL A 139 0.39 -23.13 2.98
C VAL A 139 1.12 -24.46 2.79
N ASN A 140 1.32 -24.90 1.54
CA ASN A 140 2.01 -26.16 1.17
C ASN A 140 1.59 -27.38 2.01
N GLY A 141 0.30 -27.52 2.31
CA GLY A 141 -0.20 -28.65 3.10
C GLY A 141 0.07 -28.56 4.61
N HIS A 142 0.43 -27.37 5.10
CA HIS A 142 0.63 -27.08 6.50
C HIS A 142 -0.25 -25.92 6.98
N CYS A 143 -0.66 -25.97 8.24
CA CYS A 143 -1.26 -24.85 8.97
C CYS A 143 -0.27 -24.30 9.98
N TYR A 144 -0.05 -23.01 9.92
CA TYR A 144 0.65 -22.24 10.95
C TYR A 144 -0.34 -21.35 11.68
N SER A 145 -0.08 -21.07 12.93
CA SER A 145 -0.94 -20.18 13.73
C SER A 145 -0.12 -19.18 14.52
N GLY A 146 -0.76 -18.10 14.92
CA GLY A 146 -0.19 -17.08 15.78
C GLY A 146 -1.24 -16.14 16.32
N VAL A 147 -0.84 -15.32 17.30
CA VAL A 147 -1.69 -14.33 17.94
C VAL A 147 -0.92 -13.00 18.05
N SER A 148 -1.61 -11.89 17.81
CA SER A 148 -1.06 -10.55 17.99
C SER A 148 -2.11 -9.60 18.55
N GLU A 149 -1.69 -8.52 19.21
CA GLU A 149 -2.58 -7.41 19.53
C GLU A 149 -3.11 -6.77 18.24
N PHE A 150 -4.42 -6.50 18.22
CA PHE A 150 -5.06 -5.88 17.07
C PHE A 150 -4.54 -4.44 16.89
N GLY A 151 -4.08 -4.14 15.69
CA GLY A 151 -3.53 -2.82 15.35
C GLY A 151 -2.03 -2.62 15.62
N ARG A 152 -1.38 -3.51 16.37
CA ARG A 152 0.07 -3.44 16.60
C ARG A 152 0.87 -3.99 15.43
N LEU A 153 0.30 -4.96 14.74
CA LEU A 153 0.88 -5.61 13.57
C LEU A 153 -0.12 -5.55 12.43
N TRP A 154 0.13 -4.68 11.46
CA TRP A 154 -0.46 -4.75 10.12
C TRP A 154 -1.97 -4.62 9.98
N LYS A 155 -2.32 -3.64 9.26
CA LYS A 155 -3.62 -3.53 8.66
C LYS A 155 -3.86 -4.73 7.74
N LYS A 156 -4.95 -5.44 7.99
CA LYS A 156 -5.52 -6.51 7.16
C LYS A 156 -4.48 -7.43 6.51
N PHE A 157 -4.40 -8.61 7.05
CA PHE A 157 -3.43 -9.64 6.74
C PHE A 157 -3.48 -10.12 5.29
N ILE A 158 -4.58 -9.90 4.55
CA ILE A 158 -4.93 -10.77 3.46
C ILE A 158 -5.36 -10.02 2.23
N GLU A 159 -4.95 -10.57 1.08
CA GLU A 159 -5.39 -10.28 -0.27
C GLU A 159 -5.70 -8.80 -0.53
N PRO A 160 -4.65 -8.02 -0.76
CA PRO A 160 -4.81 -6.60 -1.05
C PRO A 160 -5.80 -6.32 -2.18
N GLU A 161 -5.95 -7.29 -3.09
CA GLU A 161 -6.80 -7.12 -4.26
C GLU A 161 -8.29 -7.31 -3.92
N ARG A 162 -8.69 -8.27 -3.09
CA ARG A 162 -10.12 -8.56 -2.85
C ARG A 162 -10.85 -7.48 -2.04
N HIS A 163 -10.21 -6.89 -1.05
CA HIS A 163 -10.87 -5.88 -0.21
C HIS A 163 -11.10 -4.54 -0.92
N TYR A 164 -10.25 -4.20 -1.88
CA TYR A 164 -10.38 -2.95 -2.63
C TYR A 164 -11.36 -3.04 -3.81
N HIS A 165 -11.61 -4.26 -4.34
CA HIS A 165 -12.58 -4.47 -5.42
C HIS A 165 -14.05 -4.32 -5.00
N THR A 166 -14.37 -4.53 -3.72
CA THR A 166 -15.76 -4.58 -3.25
C THR A 166 -16.42 -3.22 -3.05
N ASN A 167 -15.65 -2.13 -2.95
CA ASN A 167 -16.19 -0.80 -2.65
C ASN A 167 -16.21 0.17 -3.83
N THR A 168 -15.70 -0.20 -4.99
CA THR A 168 -15.71 0.66 -6.18
C THR A 168 -16.72 0.17 -7.19
N LYS A 169 -17.90 0.78 -7.18
CA LYS A 169 -18.99 0.43 -8.10
C LYS A 169 -18.58 0.56 -9.57
N TYR A 170 -17.61 1.45 -9.87
CA TYR A 170 -17.09 1.69 -11.22
C TYR A 170 -15.61 2.11 -11.19
N PRO A 171 -14.63 1.21 -11.04
CA PRO A 171 -13.23 1.56 -11.17
C PRO A 171 -12.94 1.98 -12.62
N ILE A 172 -12.23 3.09 -12.80
CA ILE A 172 -11.85 3.57 -14.14
C ILE A 172 -10.70 2.72 -14.66
N SER A 173 -9.74 2.45 -13.81
CA SER A 173 -8.60 1.62 -14.16
C SER A 173 -8.04 0.87 -12.96
N ARG A 174 -7.25 -0.16 -13.23
CA ARG A 174 -6.56 -0.93 -12.18
C ARG A 174 -5.55 -0.09 -11.39
N SER A 175 -4.99 0.97 -11.98
CA SER A 175 -4.04 1.84 -11.29
C SER A 175 -4.66 2.56 -10.09
N GLU A 176 -5.98 2.69 -10.05
CA GLU A 176 -6.73 3.27 -8.93
C GLU A 176 -6.40 2.57 -7.59
N LEU A 177 -6.20 1.24 -7.62
CA LEU A 177 -5.84 0.48 -6.42
C LEU A 177 -4.52 0.92 -5.79
N LYS A 178 -3.52 1.30 -6.59
CA LYS A 178 -2.25 1.78 -6.06
C LYS A 178 -2.44 3.05 -5.23
N LEU A 179 -3.26 3.97 -5.73
CA LEU A 179 -3.50 5.22 -5.02
C LEU A 179 -4.33 5.01 -3.76
N ILE A 180 -5.36 4.14 -3.80
CA ILE A 180 -6.14 3.77 -2.61
C ILE A 180 -5.21 3.19 -1.54
N GLN A 181 -4.32 2.27 -1.90
CA GLN A 181 -3.35 1.70 -0.98
C GLN A 181 -2.34 2.73 -0.47
N ALA A 182 -1.90 3.66 -1.33
CA ALA A 182 -1.01 4.74 -0.92
C ALA A 182 -1.67 5.68 0.10
N PHE A 183 -2.92 6.04 -0.10
CA PHE A 183 -3.67 6.86 0.87
C PHE A 183 -3.80 6.15 2.22
N ASP A 184 -4.07 4.85 2.20
CA ASP A 184 -4.19 4.07 3.42
C ASP A 184 -2.84 3.88 4.13
N GLU A 185 -1.78 3.58 3.39
CA GLU A 185 -0.43 3.36 3.94
C GLU A 185 0.19 4.65 4.50
N PHE A 186 0.17 5.72 3.72
CA PHE A 186 0.90 6.94 4.06
C PHE A 186 0.09 7.93 4.88
N LYS A 187 -1.20 7.67 5.13
CA LYS A 187 -2.10 8.61 5.83
C LYS A 187 -2.01 10.01 5.23
N VAL A 188 -2.14 10.08 3.92
CA VAL A 188 -2.04 11.33 3.14
C VAL A 188 -3.04 12.35 3.70
N LYS A 189 -2.54 13.55 3.99
CA LYS A 189 -3.38 14.63 4.46
C LYS A 189 -4.37 15.05 3.38
N GLN A 190 -5.61 15.25 3.77
CA GLN A 190 -6.62 15.78 2.87
C GLN A 190 -6.26 17.22 2.49
N GLY A 191 -6.40 17.54 1.22
CA GLY A 191 -6.17 18.86 0.65
C GLY A 191 -7.34 19.31 -0.22
N ALA A 192 -7.21 20.49 -0.83
CA ALA A 192 -8.24 21.07 -1.67
C ALA A 192 -8.03 20.76 -3.16
N ILE A 193 -6.80 20.91 -3.64
CA ILE A 193 -6.44 20.75 -5.06
C ILE A 193 -5.36 19.70 -5.21
N ALA A 194 -5.52 18.80 -6.18
CA ALA A 194 -4.52 17.83 -6.58
C ALA A 194 -4.18 17.95 -8.08
N ILE A 195 -2.91 17.74 -8.40
CA ILE A 195 -2.39 17.65 -9.76
C ILE A 195 -2.03 16.20 -10.03
N ASP A 196 -2.58 15.61 -11.10
CA ASP A 196 -2.35 14.22 -11.52
C ASP A 196 -1.57 14.20 -12.85
N LEU A 197 -0.27 13.87 -12.80
CA LEU A 197 0.61 13.81 -13.96
C LEU A 197 0.64 12.38 -14.53
N GLY A 198 0.37 12.25 -15.83
CA GLY A 198 0.19 10.96 -16.48
C GLY A 198 -1.17 10.35 -16.14
N ALA A 199 -2.21 11.19 -16.18
CA ALA A 199 -3.52 10.86 -15.64
C ALA A 199 -4.29 9.80 -16.41
N ALA A 200 -4.04 9.62 -17.73
CA ALA A 200 -4.81 8.69 -18.53
C ALA A 200 -4.67 7.22 -18.08
N PRO A 201 -5.75 6.45 -18.02
CA PRO A 201 -7.14 6.74 -18.42
C PRO A 201 -7.99 7.41 -17.34
N GLY A 202 -7.44 7.82 -16.17
CA GLY A 202 -8.14 8.59 -15.14
C GLY A 202 -8.37 7.86 -13.81
N GLY A 203 -7.71 6.74 -13.57
CA GLY A 203 -7.91 5.97 -12.34
C GLY A 203 -7.50 6.75 -11.09
N TRP A 204 -6.33 7.38 -11.10
CA TRP A 204 -5.88 8.19 -9.98
C TRP A 204 -6.74 9.44 -9.80
N SER A 205 -7.08 10.12 -10.90
CA SER A 205 -8.02 11.25 -10.87
C SER A 205 -9.36 10.88 -10.24
N ASN A 206 -9.93 9.70 -10.54
CA ASN A 206 -11.17 9.22 -9.94
C ASN A 206 -11.03 9.00 -8.42
N CYS A 207 -9.94 8.38 -7.99
CA CYS A 207 -9.66 8.19 -6.57
C CYS A 207 -9.54 9.53 -5.82
N LEU A 208 -8.88 10.54 -6.40
CA LEU A 208 -8.76 11.89 -5.86
C LEU A 208 -10.12 12.57 -5.69
N LEU A 209 -10.97 12.53 -6.72
CA LEU A 209 -12.31 13.11 -6.67
C LEU A 209 -13.17 12.47 -5.58
N ARG A 210 -13.08 11.16 -5.40
CA ARG A 210 -13.77 10.44 -4.32
C ARG A 210 -13.26 10.87 -2.92
N ASN A 211 -11.99 11.26 -2.84
CA ASN A 211 -11.39 11.85 -1.64
C ASN A 211 -11.58 13.38 -1.56
N LYS A 212 -12.55 13.93 -2.33
CA LYS A 212 -12.97 15.34 -2.29
C LYS A 212 -11.94 16.37 -2.75
N TYR A 213 -10.94 15.95 -3.50
CA TYR A 213 -10.06 16.88 -4.19
C TYR A 213 -10.74 17.50 -5.41
N LYS A 214 -10.37 18.75 -5.72
CA LYS A 214 -10.49 19.33 -7.05
C LYS A 214 -9.30 18.84 -7.86
N VAL A 215 -9.49 18.30 -9.04
CA VAL A 215 -8.44 17.60 -9.77
C VAL A 215 -8.07 18.31 -11.06
N ILE A 216 -6.78 18.53 -11.24
CA ILE A 216 -6.17 18.95 -12.51
C ILE A 216 -5.40 17.73 -13.04
N ALA A 217 -5.97 17.07 -14.02
CA ALA A 217 -5.40 15.89 -14.67
C ALA A 217 -4.63 16.32 -15.92
N ILE A 218 -3.37 15.91 -16.02
CA ILE A 218 -2.49 16.31 -17.13
C ILE A 218 -2.05 15.06 -17.87
N ASP A 219 -2.50 14.91 -19.10
CA ASP A 219 -2.12 13.85 -20.01
C ASP A 219 -2.49 14.22 -21.45
N ASN A 220 -1.69 13.80 -22.42
CA ASN A 220 -2.05 13.91 -23.83
C ASN A 220 -3.00 12.77 -24.30
N GLY A 221 -3.10 11.69 -23.53
CA GLY A 221 -4.05 10.60 -23.71
C GLY A 221 -5.47 10.98 -23.30
N LEU A 222 -6.43 10.19 -23.75
CA LEU A 222 -7.83 10.38 -23.39
C LEU A 222 -8.15 9.79 -22.02
N LEU A 223 -8.93 10.51 -21.23
CA LEU A 223 -9.54 9.99 -20.03
C LEU A 223 -10.84 9.24 -20.38
N GLU A 224 -11.26 8.31 -19.53
CA GLU A 224 -12.52 7.56 -19.64
C GLU A 224 -13.73 8.44 -19.25
N TYR A 225 -13.99 9.49 -20.03
CA TYR A 225 -14.98 10.54 -19.71
C TYR A 225 -16.37 9.99 -19.38
N GLU A 226 -16.81 8.94 -20.05
CA GLU A 226 -18.14 8.35 -19.81
C GLU A 226 -18.23 7.70 -18.42
N LYS A 227 -17.15 7.10 -17.93
CA LYS A 227 -17.09 6.58 -16.57
C LYS A 227 -17.14 7.69 -15.52
N PHE A 228 -16.50 8.82 -15.79
CA PHE A 228 -16.60 10.00 -14.91
C PHE A 228 -18.02 10.55 -14.87
N LYS A 229 -18.68 10.68 -16.00
CA LYS A 229 -20.09 11.12 -16.07
C LYS A 229 -21.02 10.18 -15.31
N SER A 230 -20.83 8.86 -15.42
CA SER A 230 -21.57 7.86 -14.66
C SER A 230 -21.43 7.99 -13.15
N ASN A 231 -20.34 8.64 -12.68
CA ASN A 231 -20.08 8.96 -11.29
C ASN A 231 -20.52 10.40 -10.90
N ASN A 232 -21.30 11.09 -11.74
CA ASN A 232 -21.73 12.49 -11.58
C ASN A 232 -20.55 13.49 -11.45
N ILE A 233 -19.44 13.22 -12.12
CA ILE A 233 -18.27 14.07 -12.16
C ILE A 233 -18.35 14.96 -13.41
N LYS A 234 -18.19 16.26 -13.21
CA LYS A 234 -18.11 17.21 -14.32
C LYS A 234 -16.68 17.29 -14.84
N VAL A 235 -16.48 16.86 -16.08
CA VAL A 235 -15.19 16.94 -16.75
C VAL A 235 -15.15 18.16 -17.66
N ARG A 236 -14.11 18.97 -17.52
CA ARG A 236 -13.78 20.06 -18.45
C ARG A 236 -12.46 19.73 -19.12
N VAL A 237 -12.41 19.83 -20.43
CA VAL A 237 -11.16 19.67 -21.19
C VAL A 237 -10.60 21.05 -21.50
N SER A 238 -9.34 21.28 -21.15
CA SER A 238 -8.60 22.50 -21.48
C SER A 238 -7.49 22.16 -22.46
N GLU A 239 -7.49 22.81 -23.60
CA GLU A 239 -6.41 22.75 -24.60
C GLU A 239 -5.48 23.96 -24.51
N SER A 240 -5.78 24.88 -23.59
CA SER A 240 -5.02 26.12 -23.38
C SER A 240 -4.70 26.37 -21.91
N LEU A 241 -3.57 27.01 -21.65
CA LEU A 241 -3.15 27.53 -20.37
C LEU A 241 -3.13 29.07 -20.43
N PRO A 242 -3.29 29.80 -19.33
CA PRO A 242 -3.42 29.32 -17.93
C PRO A 242 -4.84 28.89 -17.53
N ILE A 243 -4.94 28.11 -16.46
CA ILE A 243 -6.22 27.74 -15.83
C ILE A 243 -6.51 28.74 -14.70
N SER A 244 -7.76 29.17 -14.56
CA SER A 244 -8.18 30.04 -13.46
C SER A 244 -8.69 29.24 -12.25
N THR A 245 -8.24 29.58 -11.05
CA THR A 245 -8.64 28.92 -9.78
C THR A 245 -10.15 29.03 -9.45
N PRO A 246 -10.85 30.17 -9.73
CA PRO A 246 -12.28 30.26 -9.47
C PRO A 246 -13.12 29.26 -10.24
N ASP A 247 -12.56 28.73 -11.33
CA ASP A 247 -13.28 27.79 -12.19
C ASP A 247 -13.28 26.36 -11.69
N ILE A 248 -12.50 26.01 -10.65
CA ILE A 248 -12.40 24.64 -10.14
C ILE A 248 -13.32 24.46 -8.92
N LYS A 249 -14.40 23.71 -9.09
CA LYS A 249 -15.34 23.37 -8.01
C LYS A 249 -15.03 21.99 -7.42
N ILE A 250 -15.56 21.71 -6.23
CA ILE A 250 -15.54 20.35 -5.68
C ILE A 250 -16.27 19.41 -6.65
N ASN A 251 -15.71 18.24 -6.91
CA ASN A 251 -16.13 17.25 -7.90
C ASN A 251 -15.93 17.70 -9.36
N ASP A 252 -15.15 18.75 -9.63
CA ASP A 252 -14.72 19.08 -10.97
C ASP A 252 -13.37 18.41 -11.28
N LEU A 253 -13.27 17.88 -12.49
CA LEU A 253 -12.06 17.40 -13.12
C LEU A 253 -11.74 18.32 -14.29
N ILE A 254 -10.56 18.95 -14.25
CA ILE A 254 -10.01 19.65 -15.42
C ILE A 254 -8.99 18.74 -16.07
N HIS A 255 -9.27 18.31 -17.29
CA HIS A 255 -8.29 17.57 -18.09
C HIS A 255 -7.52 18.56 -18.97
N VAL A 256 -6.26 18.78 -18.65
CA VAL A 256 -5.31 19.49 -19.50
C VAL A 256 -4.75 18.49 -20.50
N LYS A 257 -5.29 18.54 -21.74
CA LYS A 257 -4.90 17.61 -22.80
C LYS A 257 -3.60 18.08 -23.46
N SER A 258 -2.51 17.84 -22.76
CA SER A 258 -1.17 18.23 -23.19
C SER A 258 -0.12 17.28 -22.61
N ASN A 259 1.06 17.30 -23.23
CA ASN A 259 2.21 16.60 -22.68
C ASN A 259 2.73 17.37 -21.45
N ALA A 260 2.80 16.73 -20.30
CA ALA A 260 3.28 17.35 -19.06
C ALA A 260 4.69 17.96 -19.16
N ARG A 261 5.52 17.51 -20.12
CA ARG A 261 6.86 18.08 -20.40
C ARG A 261 6.81 19.49 -20.96
N GLU A 262 5.72 19.81 -21.66
CA GLU A 262 5.55 21.10 -22.36
C GLU A 262 4.92 22.15 -21.45
N ILE A 263 4.50 21.75 -20.25
CA ILE A 263 3.85 22.64 -19.28
C ILE A 263 4.88 23.06 -18.25
N SER A 264 5.06 24.38 -18.12
CA SER A 264 5.92 24.99 -17.09
C SER A 264 5.14 25.72 -15.99
N ASP A 265 3.87 26.02 -16.22
CA ASP A 265 2.98 26.71 -15.28
C ASP A 265 1.51 26.42 -15.64
N LEU A 266 0.70 26.18 -14.64
CA LEU A 266 -0.75 25.97 -14.79
C LEU A 266 -1.55 27.28 -14.71
N GLY A 267 -0.94 28.37 -14.29
CA GLY A 267 -1.56 29.69 -14.14
C GLY A 267 -1.46 30.25 -12.72
N GLU A 268 -1.59 31.57 -12.63
CA GLU A 268 -1.56 32.27 -11.35
C GLU A 268 -2.71 31.84 -10.43
N GLY A 269 -2.41 31.68 -9.17
CA GLY A 269 -3.40 31.30 -8.14
C GLY A 269 -3.67 29.80 -8.02
N ILE A 270 -3.12 28.94 -8.88
CA ILE A 270 -3.20 27.49 -8.67
C ILE A 270 -2.13 27.08 -7.68
N LYS A 271 -2.57 26.63 -6.51
CA LYS A 271 -1.74 26.10 -5.42
C LYS A 271 -2.30 24.77 -4.96
N ALA A 272 -1.67 23.68 -5.38
CA ALA A 272 -2.09 22.33 -5.04
C ALA A 272 -1.50 21.87 -3.70
N ASP A 273 -2.26 21.05 -3.01
CA ASP A 273 -1.89 20.41 -1.74
C ASP A 273 -1.32 19.01 -1.96
N LEU A 274 -1.51 18.47 -3.16
CA LEU A 274 -1.04 17.15 -3.54
C LEU A 274 -0.66 17.13 -5.02
N ILE A 275 0.50 16.57 -5.34
CA ILE A 275 0.90 16.25 -6.71
C ILE A 275 1.21 14.77 -6.83
N LEU A 276 0.72 14.17 -7.92
CA LEU A 276 0.87 12.75 -8.20
C LEU A 276 1.56 12.55 -9.52
N ASN A 277 2.34 11.46 -9.61
CA ASN A 277 3.07 11.13 -10.83
C ASN A 277 3.18 9.61 -10.99
N ASP A 278 2.38 9.04 -11.92
CA ASP A 278 2.45 7.63 -12.33
C ASP A 278 2.91 7.47 -13.80
N MET A 279 3.70 8.42 -14.29
CA MET A 279 4.24 8.35 -15.65
C MET A 279 5.16 7.14 -15.82
N ASN A 280 5.05 6.45 -16.96
CA ASN A 280 5.86 5.26 -17.25
C ASN A 280 7.22 5.65 -17.86
N MET A 281 8.14 6.11 -17.00
CA MET A 281 9.49 6.52 -17.39
C MET A 281 10.51 6.33 -16.26
N GLU A 282 11.79 6.55 -16.57
CA GLU A 282 12.88 6.53 -15.58
C GLU A 282 12.64 7.59 -14.48
N PRO A 283 13.01 7.30 -13.22
CA PRO A 283 12.73 8.18 -12.08
C PRO A 283 13.24 9.61 -12.25
N GLU A 284 14.46 9.79 -12.77
CA GLU A 284 15.02 11.14 -12.97
C GLU A 284 14.22 11.96 -13.97
N ALA A 285 13.80 11.34 -15.09
CA ALA A 285 13.00 12.01 -16.10
C ALA A 285 11.60 12.35 -15.56
N SER A 286 11.00 11.43 -14.80
CA SER A 286 9.70 11.61 -14.15
C SER A 286 9.75 12.78 -13.15
N VAL A 287 10.76 12.80 -12.29
CA VAL A 287 10.97 13.90 -11.32
C VAL A 287 11.26 15.22 -12.02
N SER A 288 12.08 15.23 -13.07
CA SER A 288 12.37 16.48 -13.82
C SER A 288 11.11 17.16 -14.34
N ILE A 289 10.14 16.39 -14.84
CA ILE A 289 8.84 16.93 -15.27
C ILE A 289 8.05 17.47 -14.08
N LEU A 290 7.99 16.72 -13.00
CA LEU A 290 7.30 17.10 -11.76
C LEU A 290 7.83 18.44 -11.22
N LEU A 291 9.14 18.68 -11.27
CA LEU A 291 9.77 19.90 -10.77
C LEU A 291 9.33 21.16 -11.52
N ASN A 292 8.80 21.06 -12.73
CA ASN A 292 8.22 22.20 -13.47
C ASN A 292 6.98 22.77 -12.76
N PHE A 293 6.31 21.96 -11.92
CA PHE A 293 5.07 22.34 -11.24
C PHE A 293 5.28 22.86 -9.80
N LEU A 294 6.53 23.09 -9.35
CA LEU A 294 6.79 23.56 -7.98
C LEU A 294 6.09 24.88 -7.66
N ARG A 295 5.99 25.79 -8.65
CA ARG A 295 5.27 27.06 -8.51
C ARG A 295 3.78 26.88 -8.20
N ASN A 296 3.22 25.75 -8.61
CA ASN A 296 1.81 25.40 -8.41
C ASN A 296 1.57 24.58 -7.14
N LEU A 297 2.55 24.47 -6.24
CA LEU A 297 2.42 23.72 -4.99
C LEU A 297 2.41 24.66 -3.78
N ASN A 298 1.59 24.29 -2.79
CA ASN A 298 1.68 24.86 -1.45
C ASN A 298 2.91 24.31 -0.72
N PRO A 299 3.62 25.10 0.10
CA PRO A 299 4.62 24.55 1.02
C PRO A 299 3.97 23.47 1.90
N GLY A 300 4.61 22.31 2.01
CA GLY A 300 4.06 21.15 2.68
C GLY A 300 3.13 20.27 1.83
N ALA A 301 2.92 20.63 0.56
CA ALA A 301 2.16 19.78 -0.37
C ALA A 301 2.73 18.36 -0.43
N GLY A 302 1.85 17.36 -0.46
CA GLY A 302 2.21 15.97 -0.61
C GLY A 302 2.66 15.65 -2.05
N LEU A 303 3.57 14.70 -2.17
CA LEU A 303 3.95 14.07 -3.43
C LEU A 303 3.72 12.57 -3.32
N ILE A 304 2.97 11.98 -4.25
CA ILE A 304 2.94 10.54 -4.49
C ILE A 304 3.59 10.27 -5.84
N LEU A 305 4.70 9.56 -5.83
CA LEU A 305 5.48 9.22 -7.02
C LEU A 305 5.61 7.71 -7.17
N THR A 306 5.28 7.19 -8.35
CA THR A 306 5.60 5.82 -8.72
C THR A 306 7.03 5.74 -9.26
N ILE A 307 7.89 4.99 -8.57
CA ILE A 307 9.26 4.69 -9.02
C ILE A 307 9.21 3.42 -9.86
N LYS A 308 9.36 3.53 -11.17
CA LYS A 308 9.43 2.38 -12.09
C LYS A 308 10.78 1.70 -11.94
N CYS A 309 10.78 0.41 -11.57
CA CYS A 309 11.99 -0.36 -11.32
C CYS A 309 12.35 -1.23 -12.53
N ILE A 310 12.93 -0.62 -13.53
CA ILE A 310 13.38 -1.31 -14.74
C ILE A 310 14.48 -2.30 -14.36
N ASN A 311 14.43 -3.51 -14.93
CA ASN A 311 15.38 -4.59 -14.67
C ASN A 311 15.52 -4.99 -13.18
N ARG A 312 14.49 -4.75 -12.37
CA ARG A 312 14.41 -5.10 -10.93
C ARG A 312 15.55 -4.52 -10.06
N LYS A 313 16.18 -3.44 -10.49
CA LYS A 313 17.23 -2.73 -9.74
C LYS A 313 16.61 -1.67 -8.83
N ALA A 314 15.78 -2.08 -7.87
CA ALA A 314 14.99 -1.19 -7.02
C ALA A 314 15.85 -0.17 -6.29
N GLU A 315 16.95 -0.61 -5.65
CA GLU A 315 17.83 0.27 -4.85
C GLU A 315 18.48 1.36 -5.70
N LEU A 316 18.81 1.05 -6.98
CA LEU A 316 19.35 2.04 -7.90
C LEU A 316 18.30 3.10 -8.22
N HIS A 317 17.08 2.68 -8.54
CA HIS A 317 15.98 3.60 -8.90
C HIS A 317 15.50 4.42 -7.70
N ILE A 318 15.53 3.86 -6.49
CA ILE A 318 15.30 4.60 -5.25
C ILE A 318 16.33 5.74 -5.13
N ARG A 319 17.63 5.43 -5.18
CA ARG A 319 18.70 6.44 -5.08
C ARG A 319 18.59 7.54 -6.15
N LYS A 320 18.20 7.17 -7.36
CA LYS A 320 17.98 8.12 -8.45
C LYS A 320 16.81 9.07 -8.12
N ALA A 321 15.68 8.55 -7.64
CA ALA A 321 14.54 9.36 -7.24
C ALA A 321 14.89 10.27 -6.04
N GLU A 322 15.56 9.73 -5.02
CA GLU A 322 16.02 10.48 -3.85
C GLU A 322 16.93 11.64 -4.23
N LYS A 323 17.93 11.37 -5.08
CA LYS A 323 18.83 12.41 -5.58
C LYS A 323 18.11 13.49 -6.36
N ALA A 324 17.16 13.12 -7.23
CA ALA A 324 16.41 14.06 -8.06
C ALA A 324 15.45 14.93 -7.21
N LEU A 325 14.89 14.41 -6.13
CA LEU A 325 13.99 15.12 -5.21
C LEU A 325 14.74 15.94 -4.14
N SER A 326 16.04 15.72 -3.99
CA SER A 326 16.86 16.34 -2.93
C SER A 326 16.76 17.88 -2.95
N GLY A 327 16.65 18.48 -1.77
CA GLY A 327 16.54 19.94 -1.59
C GLY A 327 15.19 20.55 -1.99
N LYS A 328 14.28 19.78 -2.57
CA LYS A 328 12.92 20.23 -2.92
C LYS A 328 11.84 19.48 -2.14
N PHE A 329 12.05 18.21 -1.86
CA PHE A 329 11.11 17.38 -1.12
C PHE A 329 11.78 16.66 0.03
N LYS A 330 11.06 16.56 1.16
CA LYS A 330 11.40 15.67 2.26
C LYS A 330 10.70 14.33 2.03
N ILE A 331 11.47 13.29 1.74
CA ILE A 331 10.93 11.94 1.60
C ILE A 331 10.47 11.45 2.98
N ILE A 332 9.24 10.97 3.05
CA ILE A 332 8.60 10.46 4.27
C ILE A 332 8.63 8.93 4.29
N SER A 333 8.30 8.30 3.17
CA SER A 333 8.27 6.85 3.06
C SER A 333 8.40 6.38 1.61
N ILE A 334 8.96 5.19 1.44
CA ILE A 334 8.96 4.45 0.18
C ILE A 334 8.46 3.04 0.48
N ARG A 335 7.48 2.56 -0.30
CA ARG A 335 6.87 1.24 -0.10
C ARG A 335 6.64 0.52 -1.41
N CYS A 336 6.84 -0.78 -1.40
CA CYS A 336 6.25 -1.65 -2.39
C CYS A 336 4.82 -1.95 -1.93
N LEU A 337 3.83 -1.35 -2.56
CA LEU A 337 2.43 -1.63 -2.24
C LEU A 337 1.97 -2.90 -2.97
N PRO A 338 1.00 -3.64 -2.40
CA PRO A 338 0.51 -4.87 -3.04
C PRO A 338 -0.01 -4.70 -4.47
N ALA A 339 -0.59 -3.55 -4.81
CA ALA A 339 -1.02 -3.25 -6.17
C ALA A 339 0.13 -2.87 -7.12
N ASN A 340 1.34 -2.62 -6.59
CA ASN A 340 2.52 -2.40 -7.40
C ASN A 340 3.00 -3.73 -8.03
N ARG A 341 3.53 -3.67 -9.23
CA ARG A 341 4.15 -4.82 -9.91
C ARG A 341 5.68 -4.73 -9.81
N GLN A 342 6.29 -4.06 -10.78
CA GLN A 342 7.74 -3.80 -10.83
C GLN A 342 8.01 -2.32 -10.53
N GLU A 343 7.41 -1.81 -9.48
CA GLU A 343 7.46 -0.40 -9.12
C GLU A 343 7.29 -0.22 -7.61
N LEU A 344 7.71 0.91 -7.11
CA LEU A 344 7.55 1.32 -5.72
C LEU A 344 6.73 2.61 -5.68
N THR A 345 6.10 2.88 -4.56
CA THR A 345 5.40 4.14 -4.30
C THR A 345 6.16 4.93 -3.25
N LEU A 346 6.51 6.17 -3.61
CA LEU A 346 7.19 7.12 -2.74
C LEU A 346 6.18 8.18 -2.29
N TYR A 347 6.21 8.50 -1.01
CA TYR A 347 5.51 9.65 -0.43
C TYR A 347 6.50 10.65 0.14
N ALA A 348 6.33 11.93 -0.23
CA ALA A 348 7.19 13.01 0.21
C ALA A 348 6.37 14.30 0.45
N SER A 349 6.98 15.28 1.08
CA SER A 349 6.40 16.61 1.31
C SER A 349 7.29 17.69 0.69
N TYR A 350 6.68 18.62 -0.02
CA TYR A 350 7.37 19.77 -0.62
C TYR A 350 7.87 20.73 0.45
N LEU A 351 9.13 21.12 0.37
CA LEU A 351 9.78 21.99 1.36
C LEU A 351 9.43 23.49 1.19
N GLY A 352 8.92 23.89 0.01
CA GLY A 352 8.71 25.30 -0.34
C GLY A 352 9.98 25.97 -0.89
N ASP A 353 9.80 27.16 -1.44
CA ASP A 353 10.91 27.98 -1.95
C ASP A 353 11.59 28.72 -0.78
N GLY A 354 12.64 28.17 -0.20
CA GLY A 354 13.43 28.88 0.82
C GLY A 354 13.91 28.07 2.03
N LYS A 355 13.56 26.81 2.16
CA LYS A 355 14.14 25.92 3.18
C LYS A 355 15.08 24.91 2.50
N SER A 356 16.37 25.29 2.37
CA SER A 356 17.41 24.28 2.24
C SER A 356 17.30 23.36 3.46
N ALA A 357 17.11 22.07 3.23
CA ALA A 357 17.17 21.09 4.31
C ALA A 357 18.54 21.19 4.98
N GLU A 358 18.58 21.66 6.22
CA GLU A 358 19.66 21.29 7.11
C GLU A 358 19.63 19.76 7.21
N ILE A 359 20.61 19.16 6.60
CA ILE A 359 20.86 17.72 6.68
C ILE A 359 21.21 17.44 8.15
N GLN A 360 20.25 17.02 8.93
CA GLN A 360 20.55 16.37 10.20
C GLN A 360 21.24 15.03 9.85
N LYS A 361 22.56 15.03 10.09
CA LYS A 361 23.42 13.85 10.05
C LYS A 361 23.05 12.85 11.13
#